data_61394ca14a8a43c4f81c7209c5a2ee20
#
_entry.id   61394ca14a8a43c4f81c7209c5a2ee20
#
_cell.length_a   1.000
_cell.length_b   1.000
_cell.length_c   1.000
_cell.angle_alpha   90.00
_cell.angle_beta   90.00
_cell.angle_gamma   90.00
#
_symmetry.space_group_name_H-M   'P 1'
#
loop_
_entity.id
_entity.type
_entity.pdbx_description
1 polymer ?
#
loop_
_entity_poly.entity_id
_entity_poly.type
_entity_poly.pdbx_seq_one_letter_code
_entity_poly.pdbx_strand_id
1 'polypeptide(L)'
;YSSATAPCNAQIAQINDIVKKYDDTAMVIGEAPLMKDLEDVTSVDLMTVNTLSILAIFLIVMIVFKSVSLPFILVTTIEFSIFVNMAFSCYRGVSQAFVAPIVVGTIQLGATVDYAILMTNRYKDERMAGRSKKEAIEIAHKTSFHSIITSAFSLFASTIGVAMYSNIDMIKSIVILLARGALISMAIVLLLLPSFFLVFDRLICCTTMGMRKCLKQQNIETGGVENEK
;
A
#
# COMPACT_ATOMS: atom_id res chain seq x y z
N TYR A 1 -6.34 -35.01 10.65
CA TYR A 1 -6.03 -33.86 9.77
C TYR A 1 -5.25 -32.82 10.56
N SER A 2 -4.35 -32.10 9.91
CA SER A 2 -3.68 -30.94 10.53
C SER A 2 -4.71 -29.83 10.76
N SER A 3 -4.60 -29.10 11.87
CA SER A 3 -5.40 -27.89 12.14
C SER A 3 -5.25 -26.89 10.98
N ALA A 4 -6.30 -26.12 10.69
CA ALA A 4 -6.35 -25.14 9.60
C ALA A 4 -6.27 -25.73 8.17
N THR A 5 -6.76 -26.94 7.94
CA THR A 5 -6.93 -27.50 6.60
C THR A 5 -8.40 -27.52 6.19
N ALA A 6 -8.70 -27.34 4.90
CA ALA A 6 -10.07 -27.32 4.39
C ALA A 6 -10.90 -28.55 4.81
N PRO A 7 -10.36 -29.80 4.80
CA PRO A 7 -11.11 -30.97 5.31
C PRO A 7 -11.40 -30.90 6.81
N CYS A 8 -10.46 -30.36 7.61
CA CYS A 8 -10.65 -30.19 9.05
C CYS A 8 -11.73 -29.14 9.32
N ASN A 9 -11.71 -28.00 8.63
CA ASN A 9 -12.70 -26.94 8.76
C ASN A 9 -14.11 -27.42 8.39
N ALA A 10 -14.24 -28.26 7.35
CA ALA A 10 -15.51 -28.85 6.95
C ALA A 10 -16.06 -29.82 8.03
N GLN A 11 -15.21 -30.64 8.67
CA GLN A 11 -15.61 -31.50 9.76
C GLN A 11 -16.05 -30.74 11.00
N ILE A 12 -15.32 -29.67 11.36
CA ILE A 12 -15.69 -28.80 12.49
C ILE A 12 -17.05 -28.12 12.24
N ALA A 13 -17.33 -27.66 11.01
CA ALA A 13 -18.64 -27.11 10.67
C ALA A 13 -19.77 -28.14 10.87
N GLN A 14 -19.56 -29.39 10.40
CA GLN A 14 -20.54 -30.47 10.59
C GLN A 14 -20.76 -30.79 12.06
N ILE A 15 -19.69 -30.82 12.86
CA ILE A 15 -19.81 -31.09 14.31
C ILE A 15 -20.58 -29.95 14.98
N ASN A 16 -20.28 -28.69 14.66
CA ASN A 16 -21.02 -27.56 15.19
C ASN A 16 -22.50 -27.60 14.82
N ASP A 17 -22.84 -27.97 13.57
CA ASP A 17 -24.23 -28.11 13.13
C ASP A 17 -24.98 -29.22 13.88
N ILE A 18 -24.30 -30.31 14.17
CA ILE A 18 -24.89 -31.42 14.96
C ILE A 18 -25.12 -30.99 16.40
N VAL A 19 -24.13 -30.37 17.03
CA VAL A 19 -24.21 -29.92 18.43
C VAL A 19 -25.30 -28.90 18.62
N LYS A 20 -25.41 -27.90 17.74
CA LYS A 20 -26.46 -26.86 17.77
C LYS A 20 -27.89 -27.41 17.57
N LYS A 21 -28.07 -28.59 16.98
CA LYS A 21 -29.39 -29.23 16.91
C LYS A 21 -29.91 -29.72 18.27
N TYR A 22 -29.00 -29.97 19.22
CA TYR A 22 -29.35 -30.46 20.56
C TYR A 22 -29.34 -29.31 21.59
N ASP A 23 -28.46 -28.34 21.43
CA ASP A 23 -28.35 -27.19 22.30
C ASP A 23 -27.79 -25.99 21.53
N ASP A 24 -28.62 -24.95 21.35
CA ASP A 24 -28.25 -23.74 20.64
C ASP A 24 -27.11 -22.94 21.31
N THR A 25 -26.91 -23.17 22.63
CA THR A 25 -25.88 -22.49 23.43
C THR A 25 -24.56 -23.24 23.49
N ALA A 26 -24.54 -24.49 23.01
CA ALA A 26 -23.35 -25.31 23.06
C ALA A 26 -22.29 -24.86 22.04
N MET A 27 -21.04 -24.88 22.50
CA MET A 27 -19.87 -24.52 21.68
C MET A 27 -18.89 -25.68 21.60
N VAL A 28 -18.39 -25.94 20.39
CA VAL A 28 -17.26 -26.85 20.18
C VAL A 28 -15.97 -26.08 20.39
N ILE A 29 -15.20 -26.45 21.42
CA ILE A 29 -13.95 -25.80 21.80
C ILE A 29 -12.76 -26.74 21.57
N GLY A 30 -11.62 -26.16 21.22
CA GLY A 30 -10.38 -26.88 20.95
C GLY A 30 -9.47 -26.10 20.01
N GLU A 31 -8.28 -26.60 19.73
CA GLU A 31 -7.31 -25.95 18.86
C GLU A 31 -7.83 -25.78 17.42
N ALA A 32 -8.42 -26.84 16.86
CA ALA A 32 -8.88 -26.80 15.48
C ALA A 32 -10.12 -25.92 15.27
N PRO A 33 -11.17 -25.92 16.13
CA PRO A 33 -12.25 -24.94 16.09
C PRO A 33 -11.75 -23.51 16.25
N LEU A 34 -10.83 -23.25 17.21
CA LEU A 34 -10.24 -21.93 17.41
C LEU A 34 -9.52 -21.42 16.17
N MET A 35 -8.72 -22.28 15.51
CA MET A 35 -8.02 -21.88 14.28
C MET A 35 -8.98 -21.57 13.14
N LYS A 36 -10.09 -22.31 13.04
CA LYS A 36 -11.13 -22.02 12.05
C LYS A 36 -11.81 -20.68 12.32
N ASP A 37 -12.20 -20.41 13.56
CA ASP A 37 -12.85 -19.16 13.93
C ASP A 37 -11.91 -17.97 13.72
N LEU A 38 -10.61 -18.12 14.02
CA LEU A 38 -9.59 -17.11 13.74
C LEU A 38 -9.43 -16.85 12.24
N GLU A 39 -9.46 -17.88 11.40
CA GLU A 39 -9.38 -17.74 9.94
C GLU A 39 -10.60 -16.99 9.40
N ASP A 40 -11.80 -17.37 9.85
CA ASP A 40 -13.06 -16.75 9.43
C ASP A 40 -13.12 -15.27 9.85
N VAL A 41 -12.81 -14.94 11.11
CA VAL A 41 -12.78 -13.55 11.62
C VAL A 41 -11.69 -12.73 10.92
N THR A 42 -10.48 -13.29 10.79
CA THR A 42 -9.36 -12.57 10.16
C THR A 42 -9.63 -12.24 8.70
N SER A 43 -10.31 -13.10 7.95
CA SER A 43 -10.64 -12.84 6.55
C SER A 43 -11.58 -11.63 6.38
N VAL A 44 -12.58 -11.50 7.26
CA VAL A 44 -13.51 -10.37 7.30
C VAL A 44 -12.80 -9.10 7.76
N ASP A 45 -12.01 -9.19 8.83
CA ASP A 45 -11.27 -8.06 9.37
C ASP A 45 -10.25 -7.54 8.36
N LEU A 46 -9.54 -8.41 7.63
CA LEU A 46 -8.60 -8.03 6.59
C LEU A 46 -9.28 -7.16 5.52
N MET A 47 -10.43 -7.60 5.01
CA MET A 47 -11.16 -6.86 3.99
C MET A 47 -11.67 -5.52 4.54
N THR A 48 -12.20 -5.50 5.76
CA THR A 48 -12.74 -4.31 6.42
C THR A 48 -11.65 -3.29 6.72
N VAL A 49 -10.56 -3.73 7.35
CA VAL A 49 -9.43 -2.85 7.73
C VAL A 49 -8.74 -2.30 6.49
N ASN A 50 -8.51 -3.13 5.47
CA ASN A 50 -7.88 -2.67 4.23
C ASN A 50 -8.74 -1.63 3.52
N THR A 51 -10.04 -1.89 3.37
CA THR A 51 -10.98 -0.95 2.72
C THR A 51 -11.06 0.37 3.48
N LEU A 52 -11.16 0.32 4.82
CA LEU A 52 -11.23 1.51 5.67
C LEU A 52 -9.92 2.31 5.60
N SER A 53 -8.76 1.64 5.61
CA SER A 53 -7.45 2.28 5.51
C SER A 53 -7.25 2.98 4.17
N ILE A 54 -7.61 2.32 3.06
CA ILE A 54 -7.55 2.90 1.72
C ILE A 54 -8.46 4.13 1.64
N LEU A 55 -9.70 4.03 2.13
CA LEU A 55 -10.64 5.13 2.11
C LEU A 55 -10.15 6.31 2.94
N ALA A 56 -9.62 6.07 4.14
CA ALA A 56 -9.07 7.10 5.01
C ALA A 56 -7.90 7.84 4.34
N ILE A 57 -6.94 7.11 3.78
CA ILE A 57 -5.79 7.71 3.07
C ILE A 57 -6.25 8.46 1.82
N PHE A 58 -7.18 7.90 1.06
CA PHE A 58 -7.76 8.57 -0.11
C PHE A 58 -8.37 9.94 0.27
N LEU A 59 -9.16 9.99 1.35
CA LEU A 59 -9.78 11.22 1.84
C LEU A 59 -8.73 12.23 2.33
N ILE A 60 -7.76 11.79 3.12
CA ILE A 60 -6.69 12.65 3.65
C ILE A 60 -5.90 13.28 2.48
N VAL A 61 -5.45 12.45 1.55
CA VAL A 61 -4.67 12.92 0.39
C VAL A 61 -5.51 13.83 -0.51
N MET A 62 -6.80 13.55 -0.69
CA MET A 62 -7.72 14.41 -1.43
C MET A 62 -7.85 15.80 -0.81
N ILE A 63 -7.95 15.88 0.51
CA ILE A 63 -8.03 17.15 1.25
C ILE A 63 -6.71 17.92 1.14
N VAL A 64 -5.57 17.24 1.35
CA VAL A 64 -4.23 17.85 1.34
C VAL A 64 -3.89 18.42 -0.03
N PHE A 65 -4.12 17.67 -1.10
CA PHE A 65 -3.77 18.09 -2.45
C PHE A 65 -4.88 18.90 -3.15
N LYS A 66 -6.09 18.89 -2.60
CA LYS A 66 -7.29 19.48 -3.25
C LYS A 66 -7.43 18.99 -4.70
N SER A 67 -7.26 17.71 -4.90
CA SER A 67 -7.25 17.00 -6.18
C SER A 67 -7.88 15.63 -6.02
N VAL A 68 -8.61 15.16 -7.02
CA VAL A 68 -9.18 13.80 -7.03
C VAL A 68 -8.26 12.79 -7.72
N SER A 69 -7.48 13.22 -8.72
CA SER A 69 -6.59 12.33 -9.47
C SER A 69 -5.35 11.90 -8.67
N LEU A 70 -4.78 12.79 -7.88
CA LEU A 70 -3.56 12.49 -7.11
C LEU A 70 -3.79 11.36 -6.09
N PRO A 71 -4.85 11.38 -5.26
CA PRO A 71 -5.14 10.26 -4.35
C PRO A 71 -5.25 8.94 -5.08
N PHE A 72 -5.92 8.90 -6.24
CA PHE A 72 -6.07 7.68 -7.00
C PHE A 72 -4.73 7.09 -7.46
N ILE A 73 -3.84 7.94 -8.00
CA ILE A 73 -2.49 7.54 -8.44
C ILE A 73 -1.66 7.05 -7.26
N LEU A 74 -1.68 7.79 -6.13
CA LEU A 74 -0.90 7.45 -4.95
C LEU A 74 -1.35 6.13 -4.35
N VAL A 75 -2.65 5.98 -4.08
CA VAL A 75 -3.21 4.76 -3.50
C VAL A 75 -2.93 3.56 -4.40
N THR A 76 -3.12 3.69 -5.72
CA THR A 76 -2.80 2.60 -6.66
C THR A 76 -1.33 2.20 -6.60
N THR A 77 -0.41 3.16 -6.51
CA THR A 77 1.04 2.88 -6.41
C THR A 77 1.37 2.16 -5.10
N ILE A 78 0.75 2.57 -3.99
CA ILE A 78 0.99 2.00 -2.67
C ILE A 78 0.42 0.57 -2.59
N GLU A 79 -0.83 0.38 -3.03
CA GLU A 79 -1.46 -0.95 -3.07
C GLU A 79 -0.67 -1.92 -3.95
N PHE A 80 -0.17 -1.45 -5.09
CA PHE A 80 0.70 -2.24 -5.94
C PHE A 80 1.98 -2.68 -5.21
N SER A 81 2.58 -1.82 -4.39
CA SER A 81 3.77 -2.17 -3.61
C SER A 81 3.49 -3.23 -2.53
N ILE A 82 2.33 -3.13 -1.87
CA ILE A 82 1.88 -4.12 -0.88
C ILE A 82 1.63 -5.46 -1.56
N PHE A 83 0.95 -5.44 -2.70
CA PHE A 83 0.67 -6.63 -3.47
C PHE A 83 1.95 -7.35 -3.93
N VAL A 84 2.95 -6.62 -4.44
CA VAL A 84 4.25 -7.17 -4.82
C VAL A 84 4.97 -7.79 -3.61
N ASN A 85 4.92 -7.14 -2.45
CA ASN A 85 5.51 -7.66 -1.22
C ASN A 85 4.86 -8.99 -0.79
N MET A 86 3.52 -9.08 -0.85
CA MET A 86 2.78 -10.30 -0.52
C MET A 86 3.03 -11.41 -1.54
N ALA A 87 3.00 -11.08 -2.84
CA ALA A 87 3.28 -12.03 -3.92
C ALA A 87 4.66 -12.67 -3.81
N PHE A 88 5.67 -11.90 -3.40
CA PHE A 88 7.01 -12.42 -3.19
C PHE A 88 7.08 -13.48 -2.07
N SER A 89 6.29 -13.32 -1.01
CA SER A 89 6.21 -14.33 0.06
C SER A 89 5.53 -15.61 -0.41
N CYS A 90 4.46 -15.47 -1.18
CA CYS A 90 3.75 -16.60 -1.77
C CYS A 90 4.67 -17.40 -2.71
N TYR A 91 5.43 -16.70 -3.56
CA TYR A 91 6.37 -17.33 -4.49
C TYR A 91 7.47 -18.13 -3.78
N ARG A 92 7.94 -17.66 -2.63
CA ARG A 92 8.95 -18.38 -1.82
C ARG A 92 8.38 -19.52 -0.96
N GLY A 93 7.08 -19.75 -0.97
CA GLY A 93 6.43 -20.80 -0.18
C GLY A 93 6.59 -20.61 1.33
N VAL A 94 6.81 -19.38 1.80
CA VAL A 94 6.96 -19.10 3.23
C VAL A 94 5.58 -19.04 3.86
N SER A 95 5.33 -19.94 4.82
CA SER A 95 4.12 -19.91 5.62
C SER A 95 4.08 -18.64 6.45
N GLN A 96 3.01 -17.87 6.30
CA GLN A 96 2.83 -16.61 7.04
C GLN A 96 1.82 -16.80 8.17
N ALA A 97 2.03 -16.10 9.28
CA ALA A 97 0.99 -15.98 10.29
C ALA A 97 -0.27 -15.33 9.70
N PHE A 98 -1.44 -15.82 10.04
CA PHE A 98 -2.73 -15.31 9.50
C PHE A 98 -2.94 -13.81 9.71
N VAL A 99 -2.37 -13.24 10.78
CA VAL A 99 -2.44 -11.80 11.09
C VAL A 99 -1.46 -10.97 10.26
N ALA A 100 -0.41 -11.58 9.67
CA ALA A 100 0.66 -10.86 8.98
C ALA A 100 0.15 -9.97 7.82
N PRO A 101 -0.79 -10.38 6.96
CA PRO A 101 -1.30 -9.54 5.89
C PRO A 101 -1.96 -8.25 6.38
N ILE A 102 -2.74 -8.31 7.48
CA ILE A 102 -3.40 -7.13 8.06
C ILE A 102 -2.35 -6.16 8.60
N VAL A 103 -1.46 -6.66 9.46
CA VAL A 103 -0.45 -5.83 10.14
C VAL A 103 0.51 -5.21 9.12
N VAL A 104 1.00 -6.01 8.17
CA VAL A 104 1.95 -5.52 7.16
C VAL A 104 1.27 -4.57 6.19
N GLY A 105 0.05 -4.88 5.73
CA GLY A 105 -0.73 -4.02 4.85
C GLY A 105 -0.93 -2.63 5.45
N THR A 106 -1.43 -2.54 6.67
CA THR A 106 -1.71 -1.25 7.34
C THR A 106 -0.45 -0.45 7.66
N ILE A 107 0.60 -1.10 8.18
CA ILE A 107 1.86 -0.41 8.51
C ILE A 107 2.59 0.03 7.23
N GLN A 108 2.66 -0.84 6.24
CA GLN A 108 3.31 -0.52 4.97
C GLN A 108 2.56 0.59 4.24
N LEU A 109 1.22 0.58 4.24
CA LEU A 109 0.39 1.63 3.68
C LEU A 109 0.70 2.98 4.32
N GLY A 110 0.73 3.06 5.65
CA GLY A 110 1.05 4.28 6.38
C GLY A 110 2.47 4.79 6.13
N ALA A 111 3.46 3.91 6.18
CA ALA A 111 4.87 4.28 5.96
C ALA A 111 5.18 4.68 4.50
N THR A 112 4.46 4.11 3.53
CA THR A 112 4.72 4.38 2.11
C THR A 112 4.02 5.66 1.63
N VAL A 113 2.91 6.03 2.25
CA VAL A 113 2.17 7.24 1.86
C VAL A 113 3.01 8.50 2.00
N ASP A 114 3.87 8.57 3.00
CA ASP A 114 4.76 9.71 3.23
C ASP A 114 5.77 9.90 2.09
N TYR A 115 6.32 8.80 1.55
CA TYR A 115 7.23 8.86 0.39
C TYR A 115 6.52 9.41 -0.85
N ALA A 116 5.31 8.93 -1.09
CA ALA A 116 4.50 9.33 -2.23
C ALA A 116 4.03 10.79 -2.10
N ILE A 117 3.61 11.23 -0.90
CA ILE A 117 3.23 12.62 -0.62
C ILE A 117 4.41 13.57 -0.83
N LEU A 118 5.59 13.23 -0.31
CA LEU A 118 6.79 14.07 -0.43
C LEU A 118 7.13 14.33 -1.89
N MET A 119 7.19 13.29 -2.71
CA MET A 119 7.49 13.42 -4.12
C MET A 119 6.40 14.18 -4.90
N THR A 120 5.14 13.92 -4.56
CA THR A 120 3.99 14.59 -5.19
C THR A 120 3.95 16.09 -4.87
N ASN A 121 4.25 16.48 -3.63
CA ASN A 121 4.35 17.89 -3.25
C ASN A 121 5.42 18.61 -4.07
N ARG A 122 6.63 18.03 -4.16
CA ARG A 122 7.71 18.60 -4.96
C ARG A 122 7.33 18.73 -6.44
N TYR A 123 6.74 17.69 -7.01
CA TYR A 123 6.24 17.72 -8.37
C TYR A 123 5.21 18.86 -8.60
N LYS A 124 4.23 18.96 -7.69
CA LYS A 124 3.20 19.99 -7.75
C LYS A 124 3.80 21.40 -7.66
N ASP A 125 4.74 21.63 -6.74
CA ASP A 125 5.39 22.93 -6.55
C ASP A 125 6.16 23.36 -7.80
N GLU A 126 6.92 22.45 -8.41
CA GLU A 126 7.69 22.72 -9.64
C GLU A 126 6.77 22.97 -10.85
N ARG A 127 5.65 22.23 -10.94
CA ARG A 127 4.65 22.50 -11.98
C ARG A 127 3.94 23.84 -11.80
N MET A 128 3.65 24.24 -10.56
CA MET A 128 3.07 25.55 -10.26
C MET A 128 4.05 26.69 -10.54
N ALA A 129 5.36 26.46 -10.42
CA ALA A 129 6.41 27.39 -10.82
C ALA A 129 6.54 27.56 -12.34
N GLY A 130 5.74 26.84 -13.15
CA GLY A 130 5.70 26.98 -14.61
C GLY A 130 6.73 26.12 -15.36
N ARG A 131 7.37 25.15 -14.70
CA ARG A 131 8.34 24.26 -15.36
C ARG A 131 7.65 23.23 -16.24
N SER A 132 8.35 22.75 -17.24
CA SER A 132 7.88 21.66 -18.10
C SER A 132 7.65 20.38 -17.28
N LYS A 133 6.79 19.46 -17.75
CA LYS A 133 6.50 18.22 -17.03
C LYS A 133 7.76 17.38 -16.77
N LYS A 134 8.69 17.32 -17.73
CA LYS A 134 9.93 16.54 -17.59
C LYS A 134 10.87 17.16 -16.55
N GLU A 135 11.08 18.48 -16.60
CA GLU A 135 11.91 19.19 -15.62
C GLU A 135 11.34 19.10 -14.21
N ALA A 136 10.02 19.28 -14.04
CA ALA A 136 9.36 19.20 -12.75
C ALA A 136 9.52 17.80 -12.11
N ILE A 137 9.42 16.74 -12.90
CA ILE A 137 9.63 15.38 -12.43
C ILE A 137 11.11 15.14 -12.07
N GLU A 138 12.03 15.58 -12.90
CA GLU A 138 13.47 15.38 -12.65
C GLU A 138 13.90 16.08 -11.36
N ILE A 139 13.45 17.31 -11.14
CA ILE A 139 13.74 18.06 -9.91
C ILE A 139 13.07 17.43 -8.70
N ALA A 140 11.77 17.09 -8.82
CA ALA A 140 11.05 16.42 -7.75
C ALA A 140 11.71 15.10 -7.36
N HIS A 141 12.11 14.30 -8.33
CA HIS A 141 12.80 13.02 -8.10
C HIS A 141 14.15 13.25 -7.40
N LYS A 142 15.01 14.13 -7.93
CA LYS A 142 16.33 14.42 -7.33
C LYS A 142 16.21 14.96 -5.90
N THR A 143 15.27 15.85 -5.66
CA THR A 143 15.10 16.48 -4.34
C THR A 143 14.50 15.53 -3.31
N SER A 144 13.57 14.65 -3.72
CA SER A 144 12.91 13.72 -2.82
C SER A 144 13.71 12.42 -2.59
N PHE A 145 14.58 12.06 -3.52
CA PHE A 145 15.33 10.80 -3.54
C PHE A 145 16.07 10.53 -2.23
N HIS A 146 16.87 11.48 -1.77
CA HIS A 146 17.65 11.32 -0.54
C HIS A 146 16.76 11.14 0.69
N SER A 147 15.70 11.89 0.80
CA SER A 147 14.76 11.84 1.92
C SER A 147 13.99 10.51 1.95
N ILE A 148 13.52 10.04 0.80
CA ILE A 148 12.82 8.76 0.66
C ILE A 148 13.73 7.59 1.03
N ILE A 149 14.95 7.58 0.53
CA ILE A 149 15.95 6.55 0.86
C ILE A 149 16.24 6.53 2.36
N THR A 150 16.51 7.68 2.95
CA THR A 150 16.82 7.77 4.39
C THR A 150 15.68 7.24 5.24
N SER A 151 14.44 7.61 4.93
CA SER A 151 13.25 7.13 5.66
C SER A 151 13.04 5.62 5.49
N ALA A 152 13.17 5.10 4.27
CA ALA A 152 13.01 3.68 4.00
C ALA A 152 14.08 2.83 4.68
N PHE A 153 15.35 3.26 4.66
CA PHE A 153 16.44 2.57 5.35
C PHE A 153 16.31 2.68 6.87
N SER A 154 15.79 3.78 7.41
CA SER A 154 15.51 3.92 8.84
C SER A 154 14.45 2.90 9.29
N LEU A 155 13.35 2.77 8.53
CA LEU A 155 12.32 1.76 8.80
C LEU A 155 12.87 0.35 8.65
N PHE A 156 13.64 0.07 7.60
CA PHE A 156 14.29 -1.22 7.39
C PHE A 156 15.23 -1.58 8.55
N ALA A 157 16.11 -0.67 8.95
CA ALA A 157 17.07 -0.91 10.04
C ALA A 157 16.35 -1.15 11.37
N SER A 158 15.31 -0.38 11.67
CA SER A 158 14.50 -0.56 12.88
C SER A 158 13.84 -1.94 12.90
N THR A 159 13.21 -2.32 11.79
CA THR A 159 12.49 -3.60 11.69
C THR A 159 13.45 -4.80 11.71
N ILE A 160 14.58 -4.74 11.03
CA ILE A 160 15.62 -5.80 11.09
C ILE A 160 16.17 -5.92 12.50
N GLY A 161 16.42 -4.80 13.20
CA GLY A 161 16.86 -4.82 14.59
C GLY A 161 15.91 -5.61 15.49
N VAL A 162 14.60 -5.38 15.36
CA VAL A 162 13.58 -6.14 16.10
C VAL A 162 13.60 -7.63 15.70
N ALA A 163 13.72 -7.94 14.39
CA ALA A 163 13.77 -9.32 13.91
C ALA A 163 14.97 -10.10 14.45
N MET A 164 16.12 -9.44 14.65
CA MET A 164 17.32 -10.08 15.20
C MET A 164 17.21 -10.35 16.71
N TYR A 165 16.50 -9.50 17.43
CA TYR A 165 16.38 -9.59 18.88
C TYR A 165 15.18 -10.42 19.34
N SER A 166 14.14 -10.56 18.52
CA SER A 166 12.92 -11.28 18.87
C SER A 166 13.15 -12.79 18.90
N ASN A 167 12.70 -13.44 19.97
CA ASN A 167 12.67 -14.90 20.10
C ASN A 167 11.29 -15.50 19.74
N ILE A 168 10.31 -14.66 19.37
CA ILE A 168 8.96 -15.10 19.01
C ILE A 168 8.87 -15.20 17.49
N ASP A 169 8.71 -16.41 16.97
CA ASP A 169 8.71 -16.68 15.52
C ASP A 169 7.64 -15.89 14.76
N MET A 170 6.46 -15.70 15.35
CA MET A 170 5.38 -14.92 14.76
C MET A 170 5.79 -13.44 14.56
N ILE A 171 6.36 -12.81 15.59
CA ILE A 171 6.82 -11.42 15.52
C ILE A 171 7.95 -11.31 14.49
N LYS A 172 8.92 -12.22 14.55
CA LYS A 172 10.05 -12.25 13.62
C LYS A 172 9.59 -12.35 12.16
N SER A 173 8.62 -13.19 11.88
CA SER A 173 8.05 -13.35 10.53
C SER A 173 7.40 -12.07 10.03
N ILE A 174 6.56 -11.42 10.84
CA ILE A 174 5.88 -10.17 10.51
C ILE A 174 6.88 -9.05 10.25
N VAL A 175 7.88 -8.90 11.12
CA VAL A 175 8.85 -7.80 11.06
C VAL A 175 9.80 -7.95 9.87
N ILE A 176 10.21 -9.19 9.52
CA ILE A 176 10.98 -9.45 8.29
C ILE A 176 10.17 -9.10 7.04
N LEU A 177 8.88 -9.44 7.03
CA LEU A 177 7.99 -9.12 5.94
C LEU A 177 7.83 -7.60 5.78
N LEU A 178 7.75 -6.87 6.90
CA LEU A 178 7.67 -5.41 6.94
C LEU A 178 8.98 -4.75 6.47
N ALA A 179 10.14 -5.27 6.93
CA ALA A 179 11.46 -4.80 6.49
C ALA A 179 11.62 -4.89 4.97
N ARG A 180 11.27 -6.04 4.40
CA ARG A 180 11.30 -6.23 2.95
C ARG A 180 10.28 -5.32 2.26
N GLY A 181 9.08 -5.17 2.82
CA GLY A 181 8.04 -4.27 2.33
C GLY A 181 8.51 -2.83 2.21
N ALA A 182 9.26 -2.32 3.18
CA ALA A 182 9.82 -0.98 3.16
C ALA A 182 10.75 -0.74 1.95
N LEU A 183 11.63 -1.69 1.64
CA LEU A 183 12.53 -1.59 0.48
C LEU A 183 11.78 -1.73 -0.86
N ILE A 184 10.82 -2.64 -0.94
CA ILE A 184 9.99 -2.82 -2.14
C ILE A 184 9.18 -1.55 -2.41
N SER A 185 8.54 -0.98 -1.37
CA SER A 185 7.76 0.25 -1.49
C SER A 185 8.61 1.42 -1.94
N MET A 186 9.79 1.59 -1.36
CA MET A 186 10.74 2.62 -1.76
C MET A 186 11.07 2.51 -3.25
N ALA A 187 11.44 1.31 -3.72
CA ALA A 187 11.78 1.08 -5.11
C ALA A 187 10.60 1.38 -6.05
N ILE A 188 9.40 0.92 -5.69
CA ILE A 188 8.20 1.13 -6.50
C ILE A 188 7.83 2.61 -6.55
N VAL A 189 7.86 3.33 -5.43
CA VAL A 189 7.55 4.76 -5.41
C VAL A 189 8.56 5.55 -6.27
N LEU A 190 9.86 5.26 -6.15
CA LEU A 190 10.88 5.96 -6.92
C LEU A 190 10.82 5.69 -8.43
N LEU A 191 10.35 4.51 -8.85
CA LEU A 191 10.30 4.12 -10.26
C LEU A 191 8.93 4.36 -10.90
N LEU A 192 7.85 3.95 -10.23
CA LEU A 192 6.51 4.00 -10.80
C LEU A 192 5.87 5.38 -10.71
N LEU A 193 6.05 6.09 -9.59
CA LEU A 193 5.38 7.36 -9.38
C LEU A 193 5.79 8.44 -10.39
N PRO A 194 7.08 8.63 -10.74
CA PRO A 194 7.47 9.52 -11.82
C PRO A 194 6.86 9.16 -13.16
N SER A 195 6.76 7.85 -13.46
CA SER A 195 6.15 7.34 -14.70
C SER A 195 4.66 7.69 -14.77
N PHE A 196 3.94 7.52 -13.65
CA PHE A 196 2.54 7.92 -13.57
C PHE A 196 2.35 9.43 -13.72
N PHE A 197 3.23 10.26 -13.16
CA PHE A 197 3.16 11.70 -13.35
C PHE A 197 3.38 12.09 -14.81
N LEU A 198 4.26 11.40 -15.55
CA LEU A 198 4.45 11.64 -16.99
C LEU A 198 3.19 11.34 -17.81
N VAL A 199 2.54 10.22 -17.51
CA VAL A 199 1.36 9.74 -18.26
C VAL A 199 0.12 10.56 -17.89
N PHE A 200 -0.10 10.77 -16.60
CA PHE A 200 -1.34 11.38 -16.08
C PHE A 200 -1.21 12.88 -15.80
N ASP A 201 -0.13 13.57 -16.22
CA ASP A 201 0.08 14.99 -16.00
C ASP A 201 -1.14 15.85 -16.41
N ARG A 202 -1.74 15.55 -17.56
CA ARG A 202 -2.93 16.28 -18.05
C ARG A 202 -4.13 16.13 -17.11
N LEU A 203 -4.37 14.93 -16.60
CA LEU A 203 -5.44 14.66 -15.63
C LEU A 203 -5.18 15.37 -14.30
N ILE A 204 -3.92 15.34 -13.84
CA ILE A 204 -3.49 15.99 -12.61
C ILE A 204 -3.71 17.50 -12.72
N CYS A 205 -3.28 18.12 -13.82
CA CYS A 205 -3.44 19.56 -14.06
C CYS A 205 -4.92 19.99 -14.16
N CYS A 206 -5.80 19.12 -14.72
CA CYS A 206 -7.23 19.40 -14.82
C CYS A 206 -7.95 19.36 -13.48
N THR A 207 -7.59 18.40 -12.61
CA THR A 207 -8.33 18.09 -11.38
C THR A 207 -7.78 18.79 -10.15
N THR A 208 -6.52 19.28 -10.20
CA THR A 208 -5.87 19.93 -9.07
C THR A 208 -6.19 21.42 -9.04
N MET A 209 -6.77 21.90 -7.92
CA MET A 209 -7.01 23.32 -7.73
C MET A 209 -5.67 24.10 -7.73
N GLY A 210 -5.57 25.12 -8.61
CA GLY A 210 -4.37 25.95 -8.75
C GLY A 210 -3.44 25.58 -9.91
N MET A 211 -3.53 24.37 -10.49
CA MET A 211 -2.68 23.93 -11.61
C MET A 211 -3.30 24.19 -12.99
N ARG A 212 -4.49 24.81 -13.09
CA ARG A 212 -5.13 25.14 -14.38
C ARG A 212 -4.28 26.07 -15.27
N LYS A 213 -3.35 26.83 -14.69
CA LYS A 213 -2.40 27.66 -15.46
C LYS A 213 -1.40 26.82 -16.27
N CYS A 214 -1.05 25.61 -15.79
CA CYS A 214 -0.13 24.71 -16.48
C CYS A 214 -0.70 24.19 -17.82
N LEU A 215 -2.01 24.05 -17.94
CA LEU A 215 -2.70 23.66 -19.18
C LEU A 215 -2.58 24.72 -20.28
N LYS A 216 -2.58 26.01 -19.91
CA LYS A 216 -2.38 27.10 -20.89
C LYS A 216 -0.97 27.08 -21.49
N GLN A 217 0.04 26.79 -20.69
CA GLN A 217 1.43 26.71 -21.14
C GLN A 217 1.67 25.49 -22.04
N GLN A 218 1.05 24.36 -21.74
CA GLN A 218 1.17 23.13 -22.53
C GLN A 218 0.53 23.27 -23.93
N ASN A 219 -0.57 24.03 -24.05
CA ASN A 219 -1.20 24.34 -25.34
C ASN A 219 -0.36 25.28 -26.19
N ILE A 220 0.49 26.10 -25.59
CA ILE A 220 1.44 26.99 -26.32
C ILE A 220 2.60 26.15 -26.84
N GLU A 221 3.13 25.21 -26.07
CA GLU A 221 4.22 24.33 -26.50
C GLU A 221 3.78 23.35 -27.61
N THR A 222 2.55 22.84 -27.56
CA THR A 222 2.01 21.95 -28.61
C THR A 222 1.50 22.67 -29.81
N GLY A 223 0.94 23.91 -29.69
CA GLY A 223 0.48 24.72 -30.80
C GLY A 223 1.60 25.45 -31.56
N GLY A 224 2.78 25.62 -30.95
CA GLY A 224 3.96 26.18 -31.63
C GLY A 224 4.65 25.22 -32.59
N VAL A 225 4.44 23.91 -32.44
CA VAL A 225 5.04 22.89 -33.33
C VAL A 225 4.21 22.63 -34.58
N GLU A 226 2.92 22.99 -34.60
CA GLU A 226 2.05 22.84 -35.79
C GLU A 226 2.16 23.96 -36.79
N ASN A 227 2.75 25.11 -36.43
CA ASN A 227 2.91 26.27 -37.32
C ASN A 227 4.30 26.38 -38.01
N GLU A 228 5.18 25.38 -37.80
CA GLU A 228 6.50 25.31 -38.47
C GLU A 228 6.66 24.11 -39.43
N LYS A 229 5.56 23.62 -39.99
CA LYS A 229 5.61 22.66 -41.08
C LYS A 229 4.91 23.16 -42.32
#